data_001a8f85fe5a74829cd6b5949fa6d4a4
#
_entry.id   001a8f85fe5a74829cd6b5949fa6d4a4
#
_cell.length_a   1.000
_cell.length_b   1.000
_cell.length_c   1.000
_cell.angle_alpha   90.00
_cell.angle_beta   90.00
_cell.angle_gamma   90.00
#
_symmetry.space_group_name_H-M   'P 1'
#
loop_
_entity.id
_entity.type
_entity.pdbx_description
1 polymer ?
#
loop_
_entity_poly.entity_id
_entity_poly.type
_entity_poly.pdbx_seq_one_letter_code
_entity_poly.pdbx_strand_id
1 'polypeptide(L)'
;TLELQVPGHHNLLNAAGCLAMGMALQLPVHQLLDGLHNFRGAGRRFELKATEHGIRIIDDYGHHPTEIRVTLEAARRYAGDGRVLVIFQPHRYSRTQAFLDGFATSLDLADDVTLLEIYAASEKPIHGVTAELIAAKMERGHYLPNFVQASDRIIEMAQPGDVIITL
;
A
#
# COMPACT_ATOMS: atom_id res chain seq x y z
N THR A 1 -5.38 -28.28 3.41
CA THR A 1 -5.06 -26.93 3.86
C THR A 1 -4.56 -26.15 2.65
N LEU A 2 -5.09 -24.95 2.43
CA LEU A 2 -4.59 -24.03 1.39
C LEU A 2 -3.63 -23.04 2.06
N GLU A 3 -2.43 -22.90 1.51
CA GLU A 3 -1.44 -21.89 1.88
C GLU A 3 -1.29 -20.90 0.75
N LEU A 4 -1.54 -19.62 1.03
CA LEU A 4 -1.37 -18.54 0.06
C LEU A 4 0.04 -17.97 0.14
N GLN A 5 0.60 -17.61 -1.02
CA GLN A 5 1.92 -16.98 -1.11
C GLN A 5 1.87 -15.45 -1.02
N VAL A 6 0.66 -14.89 -0.90
CA VAL A 6 0.43 -13.45 -0.78
C VAL A 6 -0.07 -13.10 0.63
N PRO A 7 0.49 -12.07 1.28
CA PRO A 7 0.11 -11.71 2.65
C PRO A 7 -1.23 -10.96 2.70
N GLY A 8 -1.82 -10.91 3.89
CA GLY A 8 -2.98 -10.09 4.21
C GLY A 8 -4.30 -10.84 4.26
N HIS A 9 -5.13 -10.49 5.26
CA HIS A 9 -6.45 -11.09 5.44
C HIS A 9 -7.38 -10.90 4.23
N HIS A 10 -7.28 -9.75 3.55
CA HIS A 10 -8.04 -9.47 2.34
C HIS A 10 -7.73 -10.49 1.21
N ASN A 11 -6.50 -10.99 1.12
CA ASN A 11 -6.15 -12.01 0.13
C ASN A 11 -6.75 -13.38 0.48
N LEU A 12 -6.96 -13.70 1.76
CA LEU A 12 -7.73 -14.89 2.15
C LEU A 12 -9.19 -14.78 1.69
N LEU A 13 -9.81 -13.61 1.84
CA LEU A 13 -11.17 -13.38 1.37
C LEU A 13 -11.27 -13.44 -0.15
N ASN A 14 -10.31 -12.86 -0.87
CA ASN A 14 -10.23 -12.94 -2.33
C ASN A 14 -10.08 -14.40 -2.80
N ALA A 15 -9.19 -15.17 -2.18
CA ALA A 15 -9.00 -16.58 -2.50
C ALA A 15 -10.26 -17.42 -2.21
N ALA A 16 -10.95 -17.15 -1.10
CA ALA A 16 -12.22 -17.80 -0.79
C ALA A 16 -13.29 -17.47 -1.84
N GLY A 17 -13.36 -16.21 -2.29
CA GLY A 17 -14.25 -15.79 -3.36
C GLY A 17 -13.95 -16.49 -4.71
N CYS A 18 -12.66 -16.57 -5.07
CA CYS A 18 -12.22 -17.29 -6.27
C CYS A 18 -12.57 -18.78 -6.19
N LEU A 19 -12.34 -19.41 -5.04
CA LEU A 19 -12.66 -20.82 -4.83
C LEU A 19 -14.18 -21.05 -4.93
N ALA A 20 -14.98 -20.23 -4.25
CA ALA A 20 -16.45 -20.33 -4.30
C ALA A 20 -16.99 -20.16 -5.75
N MET A 21 -16.48 -19.21 -6.50
CA MET A 21 -16.86 -19.00 -7.90
C MET A 21 -16.45 -20.19 -8.77
N GLY A 22 -15.22 -20.68 -8.63
CA GLY A 22 -14.74 -21.85 -9.37
C GLY A 22 -15.58 -23.10 -9.08
N MET A 23 -15.97 -23.32 -7.83
CA MET A 23 -16.85 -24.42 -7.44
C MET A 23 -18.27 -24.24 -8.03
N ALA A 24 -18.82 -23.04 -8.05
CA ALA A 24 -20.10 -22.74 -8.68
C ALA A 24 -20.08 -23.01 -10.20
N LEU A 25 -18.92 -22.81 -10.84
CA LEU A 25 -18.67 -23.15 -12.25
C LEU A 25 -18.31 -24.62 -12.47
N GLN A 26 -18.38 -25.46 -11.43
CA GLN A 26 -18.06 -26.88 -11.46
C GLN A 26 -16.63 -27.21 -11.90
N LEU A 27 -15.68 -26.30 -11.67
CA LEU A 27 -14.27 -26.54 -11.94
C LEU A 27 -13.67 -27.51 -10.91
N PRO A 28 -12.68 -28.34 -11.30
CA PRO A 28 -12.06 -29.31 -10.40
C PRO A 28 -11.38 -28.61 -9.21
N VAL A 29 -11.79 -28.92 -7.98
CA VAL A 29 -11.34 -28.26 -6.75
C VAL A 29 -9.83 -28.32 -6.60
N HIS A 30 -9.19 -29.45 -6.94
CA HIS A 30 -7.74 -29.59 -6.85
C HIS A 30 -7.01 -28.56 -7.74
N GLN A 31 -7.48 -28.31 -8.97
CA GLN A 31 -6.91 -27.31 -9.86
C GLN A 31 -7.09 -25.90 -9.33
N LEU A 32 -8.24 -25.60 -8.69
CA LEU A 32 -8.48 -24.31 -8.03
C LEU A 32 -7.48 -24.09 -6.87
N LEU A 33 -7.29 -25.12 -6.04
CA LEU A 33 -6.35 -25.06 -4.91
C LEU A 33 -4.91 -24.91 -5.39
N ASP A 34 -4.51 -25.65 -6.43
CA ASP A 34 -3.18 -25.54 -7.02
C ASP A 34 -2.95 -24.16 -7.63
N GLY A 35 -3.92 -23.61 -8.34
CA GLY A 35 -3.87 -22.26 -8.89
C GLY A 35 -3.71 -21.19 -7.80
N LEU A 36 -4.48 -21.28 -6.73
CA LEU A 36 -4.41 -20.36 -5.59
C LEU A 36 -3.08 -20.49 -4.83
N HIS A 37 -2.57 -21.72 -4.64
CA HIS A 37 -1.28 -21.95 -4.00
C HIS A 37 -0.11 -21.37 -4.81
N ASN A 38 -0.17 -21.47 -6.13
CA ASN A 38 0.87 -20.97 -7.03
C ASN A 38 0.77 -19.48 -7.35
N PHE A 39 -0.31 -18.81 -6.95
CA PHE A 39 -0.50 -17.38 -7.18
C PHE A 39 0.49 -16.56 -6.35
N ARG A 40 1.31 -15.75 -7.00
CA ARG A 40 2.37 -14.91 -6.41
C ARG A 40 1.98 -13.45 -6.24
N GLY A 41 0.73 -13.11 -6.52
CA GLY A 41 0.24 -11.74 -6.48
C GLY A 41 0.06 -11.14 -7.88
N ALA A 42 -0.62 -10.00 -7.92
CA ALA A 42 -0.70 -9.15 -9.09
C ALA A 42 0.37 -8.06 -9.00
N GLY A 43 0.86 -7.58 -10.13
CA GLY A 43 1.78 -6.45 -10.16
C GLY A 43 1.20 -5.25 -9.41
N ARG A 44 2.03 -4.55 -8.66
CA ARG A 44 1.63 -3.43 -7.81
C ARG A 44 0.52 -3.77 -6.79
N ARG A 45 0.54 -4.99 -6.22
CA ARG A 45 -0.35 -5.42 -5.12
C ARG A 45 0.50 -6.10 -4.06
N PHE A 46 1.00 -5.32 -3.10
CA PHE A 46 1.99 -5.72 -2.10
C PHE A 46 3.19 -6.44 -2.76
N GLU A 47 3.67 -5.87 -3.86
CA GLU A 47 4.73 -6.48 -4.69
C GLU A 47 6.10 -6.17 -4.10
N LEU A 48 6.84 -7.19 -3.67
CA LEU A 48 8.24 -7.02 -3.25
C LEU A 48 9.09 -6.71 -4.48
N LYS A 49 9.62 -5.49 -4.55
CA LYS A 49 10.47 -5.02 -5.67
C LYS A 49 11.93 -5.32 -5.42
N ALA A 50 12.40 -5.18 -4.18
CA ALA A 50 13.80 -5.42 -3.82
C ALA A 50 13.94 -5.71 -2.32
N THR A 51 15.06 -6.34 -1.98
CA THR A 51 15.59 -6.41 -0.62
C THR A 51 17.04 -6.00 -0.66
N GLU A 52 17.36 -4.86 -0.07
CA GLU A 52 18.70 -4.28 -0.07
C GLU A 52 19.13 -3.94 1.36
N HIS A 53 20.30 -4.39 1.78
CA HIS A 53 20.84 -4.15 3.12
C HIS A 53 19.86 -4.51 4.27
N GLY A 54 19.03 -5.54 4.06
CA GLY A 54 18.00 -5.94 5.03
C GLY A 54 16.74 -5.06 5.03
N ILE A 55 16.63 -4.08 4.15
CA ILE A 55 15.45 -3.25 3.92
C ILE A 55 14.63 -3.86 2.78
N ARG A 56 13.33 -3.99 2.95
CA ARG A 56 12.41 -4.54 1.95
C ARG A 56 11.63 -3.40 1.30
N ILE A 57 11.62 -3.36 -0.03
CA ILE A 57 10.94 -2.33 -0.82
C ILE A 57 9.74 -2.95 -1.50
N ILE A 58 8.56 -2.43 -1.21
CA ILE A 58 7.26 -2.92 -1.67
C ILE A 58 6.57 -1.83 -2.48
N ASP A 59 5.96 -2.20 -3.61
CA ASP A 59 5.07 -1.34 -4.40
C ASP A 59 3.63 -1.84 -4.28
N ASP A 60 2.71 -0.94 -3.96
CA ASP A 60 1.27 -1.23 -3.89
C ASP A 60 0.47 -0.16 -4.65
N TYR A 61 -0.63 -0.56 -5.24
CA TYR A 61 -1.51 0.34 -6.00
C TYR A 61 -2.62 0.98 -5.15
N GLY A 62 -2.54 0.84 -3.84
CA GLY A 62 -3.51 1.39 -2.90
C GLY A 62 -3.66 2.90 -3.07
N HIS A 63 -4.85 3.35 -3.42
CA HIS A 63 -5.16 4.75 -3.69
C HIS A 63 -6.48 5.20 -3.05
N HIS A 64 -7.10 4.34 -2.25
CA HIS A 64 -8.28 4.63 -1.43
C HIS A 64 -7.94 4.35 0.03
N PRO A 65 -8.45 5.13 1.02
CA PRO A 65 -8.11 4.94 2.43
C PRO A 65 -8.27 3.50 2.94
N THR A 66 -9.33 2.80 2.49
CA THR A 66 -9.54 1.40 2.87
C THR A 66 -8.44 0.48 2.32
N GLU A 67 -7.99 0.68 1.08
CA GLU A 67 -6.89 -0.09 0.48
C GLU A 67 -5.59 0.17 1.24
N ILE A 68 -5.25 1.46 1.46
CA ILE A 68 -4.06 1.87 2.22
C ILE A 68 -4.06 1.22 3.60
N ARG A 69 -5.17 1.26 4.32
CA ARG A 69 -5.28 0.65 5.65
C ARG A 69 -4.97 -0.84 5.61
N VAL A 70 -5.58 -1.61 4.70
CA VAL A 70 -5.34 -3.07 4.66
C VAL A 70 -3.92 -3.40 4.21
N THR A 71 -3.32 -2.58 3.33
CA THR A 71 -1.92 -2.71 2.92
C THR A 71 -0.98 -2.45 4.09
N LEU A 72 -1.20 -1.38 4.87
CA LEU A 72 -0.35 -1.04 6.02
C LEU A 72 -0.53 -2.04 7.18
N GLU A 73 -1.73 -2.56 7.41
CA GLU A 73 -1.94 -3.67 8.36
C GLU A 73 -1.18 -4.95 7.95
N ALA A 74 -1.12 -5.24 6.65
CA ALA A 74 -0.33 -6.36 6.13
C ALA A 74 1.18 -6.07 6.27
N ALA A 75 1.59 -4.84 5.96
CA ALA A 75 2.98 -4.39 6.08
C ALA A 75 3.49 -4.45 7.51
N ARG A 76 2.69 -4.06 8.49
CA ARG A 76 3.04 -4.16 9.91
C ARG A 76 3.36 -5.59 10.32
N ARG A 77 2.52 -6.55 9.90
CA ARG A 77 2.78 -7.97 10.16
C ARG A 77 4.02 -8.49 9.43
N TYR A 78 4.24 -7.99 8.21
CA TYR A 78 5.39 -8.36 7.39
C TYR A 78 6.72 -7.77 7.92
N ALA A 79 6.67 -6.57 8.48
CA ALA A 79 7.82 -5.90 9.08
C ALA A 79 8.27 -6.56 10.39
N GLY A 80 7.35 -7.17 11.16
CA GLY A 80 7.65 -7.68 12.50
C GLY A 80 8.05 -6.52 13.42
N ASP A 81 9.28 -6.57 13.97
CA ASP A 81 9.84 -5.52 14.83
C ASP A 81 10.40 -4.32 14.04
N GLY A 82 10.48 -4.41 12.70
CA GLY A 82 10.92 -3.33 11.84
C GLY A 82 9.86 -2.24 11.67
N ARG A 83 10.28 -1.06 11.18
CA ARG A 83 9.37 0.06 10.89
C ARG A 83 8.74 -0.10 9.50
N VAL A 84 7.56 0.51 9.35
CA VAL A 84 6.88 0.70 8.06
C VAL A 84 7.02 2.16 7.66
N LEU A 85 7.77 2.41 6.60
CA LEU A 85 8.04 3.73 6.04
C LEU A 85 7.30 3.85 4.71
N VAL A 86 6.57 4.95 4.50
CA VAL A 86 5.69 5.10 3.33
C VAL A 86 6.08 6.31 2.51
N ILE A 87 6.12 6.15 1.18
CA ILE A 87 6.04 7.25 0.21
C ILE A 87 4.66 7.16 -0.42
N PHE A 88 3.84 8.17 -0.23
CA PHE A 88 2.47 8.22 -0.74
C PHE A 88 2.29 9.36 -1.74
N GLN A 89 1.79 9.04 -2.95
CA GLN A 89 1.36 10.04 -3.92
C GLN A 89 -0.16 10.03 -4.06
N PRO A 90 -0.86 11.03 -3.51
CA PRO A 90 -2.31 11.13 -3.68
C PRO A 90 -2.67 11.21 -5.17
N HIS A 91 -3.66 10.44 -5.59
CA HIS A 91 -4.09 10.39 -6.98
C HIS A 91 -5.45 11.06 -7.14
N ARG A 92 -5.51 12.16 -7.91
CA ARG A 92 -6.66 13.04 -8.19
C ARG A 92 -7.03 13.99 -7.06
N TYR A 93 -7.30 15.24 -7.43
CA TYR A 93 -7.76 16.28 -6.51
C TYR A 93 -9.13 15.97 -5.91
N SER A 94 -10.07 15.49 -6.73
CA SER A 94 -11.43 15.14 -6.27
C SER A 94 -11.41 14.06 -5.21
N ARG A 95 -10.58 13.03 -5.37
CA ARG A 95 -10.43 11.95 -4.37
C ARG A 95 -9.75 12.47 -3.11
N THR A 96 -8.69 13.26 -3.25
CA THR A 96 -7.99 13.85 -2.10
C THR A 96 -8.95 14.69 -1.27
N GLN A 97 -9.79 15.52 -1.91
CA GLN A 97 -10.81 16.31 -1.22
C GLN A 97 -11.85 15.44 -0.50
N ALA A 98 -12.36 14.42 -1.18
CA ALA A 98 -13.42 13.56 -0.64
C ALA A 98 -12.97 12.71 0.55
N PHE A 99 -11.69 12.33 0.60
CA PHE A 99 -11.17 11.37 1.59
C PHE A 99 -10.02 11.92 2.44
N LEU A 100 -9.91 13.23 2.60
CA LEU A 100 -8.80 13.89 3.30
C LEU A 100 -8.52 13.28 4.67
N ASP A 101 -9.55 13.19 5.53
CA ASP A 101 -9.44 12.62 6.88
C ASP A 101 -9.17 11.11 6.85
N GLY A 102 -9.78 10.42 5.88
CA GLY A 102 -9.57 8.99 5.69
C GLY A 102 -8.13 8.65 5.30
N PHE A 103 -7.50 9.48 4.44
CA PHE A 103 -6.08 9.33 4.10
C PHE A 103 -5.20 9.53 5.32
N ALA A 104 -5.36 10.63 6.06
CA ALA A 104 -4.57 10.89 7.27
C ALA A 104 -4.67 9.72 8.26
N THR A 105 -5.89 9.31 8.62
CA THR A 105 -6.13 8.21 9.56
C THR A 105 -5.53 6.87 9.09
N SER A 106 -5.63 6.57 7.79
CA SER A 106 -5.11 5.30 7.26
C SER A 106 -3.58 5.30 7.21
N LEU A 107 -2.98 6.42 6.82
CA LEU A 107 -1.52 6.56 6.70
C LEU A 107 -0.83 6.60 8.06
N ASP A 108 -1.47 7.10 9.12
CA ASP A 108 -0.93 7.11 10.50
C ASP A 108 -0.70 5.71 11.09
N LEU A 109 -1.10 4.64 10.40
CA LEU A 109 -0.72 3.27 10.74
C LEU A 109 0.77 2.96 10.45
N ALA A 110 1.43 3.80 9.64
CA ALA A 110 2.85 3.71 9.38
C ALA A 110 3.68 4.43 10.47
N ASP A 111 4.97 4.11 10.54
CA ASP A 111 5.90 4.76 11.48
C ASP A 111 6.40 6.11 10.95
N ASP A 112 6.41 6.29 9.64
CA ASP A 112 6.74 7.54 8.96
C ASP A 112 6.10 7.57 7.57
N VAL A 113 5.61 8.74 7.16
CA VAL A 113 4.98 8.94 5.85
C VAL A 113 5.52 10.19 5.17
N THR A 114 6.05 10.03 3.99
CA THR A 114 6.41 11.12 3.09
C THR A 114 5.36 11.24 1.98
N LEU A 115 4.70 12.40 1.91
CA LEU A 115 3.67 12.70 0.93
C LEU A 115 4.26 13.50 -0.22
N LEU A 116 4.04 13.00 -1.44
CA LEU A 116 4.35 13.71 -2.68
C LEU A 116 3.21 14.66 -3.07
N GLU A 117 3.45 15.48 -4.09
CA GLU A 117 2.39 16.31 -4.69
C GLU A 117 1.30 15.42 -5.33
N ILE A 118 0.05 15.91 -5.33
CA ILE A 118 -1.08 15.21 -5.93
C ILE A 118 -0.82 14.95 -7.41
N TYR A 119 -0.91 13.69 -7.83
CA TYR A 119 -0.95 13.35 -9.24
C TYR A 119 -2.34 13.64 -9.80
N ALA A 120 -2.43 14.64 -10.68
CA ALA A 120 -3.70 15.19 -11.17
C ALA A 120 -4.55 14.19 -11.98
N ALA A 121 -3.93 13.25 -12.73
CA ALA A 121 -4.61 12.30 -13.62
C ALA A 121 -5.64 12.97 -14.53
N SER A 122 -5.25 14.06 -15.17
CA SER A 122 -6.06 14.91 -16.08
C SER A 122 -7.14 15.77 -15.39
N GLU A 123 -7.26 15.76 -14.07
CA GLU A 123 -8.11 16.72 -13.35
C GLU A 123 -7.45 18.11 -13.29
N LYS A 124 -8.26 19.14 -13.26
CA LYS A 124 -7.79 20.49 -12.92
C LYS A 124 -7.57 20.59 -11.42
N PRO A 125 -6.56 21.36 -10.96
CA PRO A 125 -6.41 21.65 -9.54
C PRO A 125 -7.68 22.22 -8.93
N ILE A 126 -8.03 21.73 -7.74
CA ILE A 126 -9.15 22.25 -6.93
C ILE A 126 -8.54 23.21 -5.92
N HIS A 127 -9.04 24.44 -5.91
CA HIS A 127 -8.54 25.48 -5.00
C HIS A 127 -8.61 25.01 -3.54
N GLY A 128 -7.49 25.15 -2.82
CA GLY A 128 -7.39 24.75 -1.42
C GLY A 128 -7.24 23.25 -1.16
N VAL A 129 -7.06 22.41 -2.21
CA VAL A 129 -6.82 20.97 -2.07
C VAL A 129 -5.36 20.67 -2.42
N THR A 130 -4.57 20.28 -1.42
CA THR A 130 -3.15 19.94 -1.55
C THR A 130 -2.81 18.68 -0.76
N ALA A 131 -1.72 18.01 -1.11
CA ALA A 131 -1.23 16.87 -0.33
C ALA A 131 -0.71 17.31 1.05
N GLU A 132 -0.25 18.54 1.19
CA GLU A 132 0.16 19.13 2.46
C GLU A 132 -0.95 19.11 3.51
N LEU A 133 -2.23 19.26 3.09
CA LEU A 133 -3.38 19.16 4.01
C LEU A 133 -3.53 17.76 4.62
N ILE A 134 -3.14 16.70 3.89
CA ILE A 134 -3.12 15.35 4.46
C ILE A 134 -2.03 15.30 5.53
N ALA A 135 -0.79 15.74 5.20
CA ALA A 135 0.34 15.74 6.13
C ALA A 135 0.02 16.55 7.41
N ALA A 136 -0.62 17.71 7.27
CA ALA A 136 -0.98 18.56 8.40
C ALA A 136 -1.99 17.93 9.38
N LYS A 137 -2.71 16.89 8.96
CA LYS A 137 -3.66 16.14 9.79
C LYS A 137 -3.04 14.87 10.41
N MET A 138 -1.83 14.53 10.05
CA MET A 138 -1.13 13.33 10.50
C MET A 138 -0.17 13.64 11.64
N GLU A 139 0.10 12.64 12.49
CA GLU A 139 1.11 12.74 13.53
C GLU A 139 2.53 12.64 12.98
N ARG A 140 2.72 11.87 11.89
CA ARG A 140 4.03 11.50 11.32
C ARG A 140 4.09 11.71 9.81
N GLY A 141 3.33 12.68 9.30
CA GLY A 141 3.27 13.04 7.89
C GLY A 141 4.25 14.15 7.53
N HIS A 142 5.03 13.98 6.46
CA HIS A 142 5.96 14.95 5.92
C HIS A 142 5.63 15.25 4.47
N TYR A 143 5.30 16.49 4.15
CA TYR A 143 5.07 16.90 2.77
C TYR A 143 6.37 17.25 2.08
N LEU A 144 6.78 16.47 1.09
CA LEU A 144 7.93 16.69 0.22
C LEU A 144 7.50 16.44 -1.23
N PRO A 145 7.12 17.50 -1.98
CA PRO A 145 6.55 17.36 -3.34
C PRO A 145 7.53 16.81 -4.36
N ASN A 146 8.83 16.94 -4.12
CA ASN A 146 9.87 16.46 -5.02
C ASN A 146 10.20 14.99 -4.74
N PHE A 147 10.02 14.14 -5.75
CA PHE A 147 10.26 12.70 -5.64
C PHE A 147 11.70 12.35 -5.21
N VAL A 148 12.71 13.07 -5.73
CA VAL A 148 14.12 12.79 -5.39
C VAL A 148 14.35 13.09 -3.91
N GLN A 149 13.92 14.26 -3.41
CA GLN A 149 14.05 14.62 -2.00
C GLN A 149 13.30 13.64 -1.08
N ALA A 150 12.12 13.18 -1.50
CA ALA A 150 11.36 12.19 -0.75
C ALA A 150 12.09 10.83 -0.68
N SER A 151 12.69 10.41 -1.80
CA SER A 151 13.49 9.18 -1.86
C SER A 151 14.75 9.29 -1.01
N ASP A 152 15.49 10.39 -1.11
CA ASP A 152 16.70 10.62 -0.32
C ASP A 152 16.40 10.59 1.18
N ARG A 153 15.35 11.28 1.61
CA ARG A 153 14.90 11.27 3.01
C ARG A 153 14.60 9.86 3.53
N ILE A 154 13.87 9.06 2.76
CA ILE A 154 13.53 7.68 3.17
C ILE A 154 14.79 6.81 3.24
N ILE A 155 15.69 6.93 2.26
CA ILE A 155 16.95 6.15 2.23
C ILE A 155 17.83 6.51 3.41
N GLU A 156 17.97 7.80 3.75
CA GLU A 156 18.78 8.26 4.86
C GLU A 156 18.29 7.77 6.23
N MET A 157 16.97 7.62 6.39
CA MET A 157 16.39 7.20 7.66
C MET A 157 16.19 5.70 7.80
N ALA A 158 16.14 4.94 6.68
CA ALA A 158 15.86 3.52 6.69
C ALA A 158 16.97 2.70 7.34
N GLN A 159 16.59 1.64 8.04
CA GLN A 159 17.48 0.73 8.77
C GLN A 159 17.20 -0.73 8.41
N PRO A 160 18.17 -1.63 8.58
CA PRO A 160 17.94 -3.06 8.39
C PRO A 160 16.73 -3.54 9.21
N GLY A 161 15.83 -4.29 8.58
CA GLY A 161 14.56 -4.73 9.16
C GLY A 161 13.35 -3.90 8.71
N ASP A 162 13.55 -2.67 8.26
CA ASP A 162 12.45 -1.81 7.81
C ASP A 162 11.79 -2.30 6.52
N VAL A 163 10.54 -1.88 6.35
CA VAL A 163 9.77 -2.05 5.12
C VAL A 163 9.43 -0.68 4.57
N ILE A 164 9.88 -0.40 3.35
CA ILE A 164 9.51 0.80 2.60
C ILE A 164 8.37 0.44 1.66
N ILE A 165 7.30 1.24 1.64
CA ILE A 165 6.16 1.04 0.74
C ILE A 165 5.95 2.29 -0.10
N THR A 166 5.82 2.10 -1.40
CA THR A 166 5.33 3.11 -2.35
C THR A 166 3.86 2.87 -2.65
N LEU A 167 3.03 3.93 -2.54
CA LEU A 167 1.58 3.93 -2.72
C LEU A 167 1.13 5.04 -3.67
#